data_cba6582f54cbdab7b00a37557dc9e6d7
#
_entry.id   cba6582f54cbdab7b00a37557dc9e6d7
#
_cell.length_a   1.000
_cell.length_b   1.000
_cell.length_c   1.000
_cell.angle_alpha   90.00
_cell.angle_beta   90.00
_cell.angle_gamma   90.00
#
_symmetry.space_group_name_H-M   'P 1'
#
loop_
_entity.id
_entity.type
_entity.pdbx_description
1 polymer ?
#
loop_
_entity_poly.entity_id
_entity_poly.type
_entity_poly.pdbx_seq_one_letter_code
_entity_poly.pdbx_strand_id
1 'polypeptide(L)'
;MTSARHTTYLVRHARTTYSAHHVVNGSLEVDVPLDAQGTASCRAVTAPWLDTVATCVTSGFTRTRQTARALLGDRRVVMHSDRRLDEIDYGAFEGGPWTRYGAWLAEAGPHATPPGATESWCQAVGRMLDGLSACLEVPGPRLIVGHGLLGSVVRWLMSAPPHARLAEPFLPEAPCLEPVVLDDGELVRLLGDAGVRLGITAVAETAGR
;
A
#
# COMPACT_ATOMS: atom_id res chain seq x y z
N MET A 1 6.03 5.18 27.02
CA MET A 1 4.66 4.86 26.58
C MET A 1 4.32 5.86 25.47
N THR A 2 4.46 5.44 24.22
CA THR A 2 4.05 6.24 23.04
C THR A 2 2.55 6.51 23.15
N SER A 3 2.16 7.76 23.02
CA SER A 3 0.75 8.16 23.10
C SER A 3 -0.03 7.46 21.97
N ALA A 4 -1.08 6.73 22.29
CA ALA A 4 -1.93 6.04 21.31
C ALA A 4 -2.41 6.95 20.15
N ARG A 5 -2.42 8.27 20.38
CA ARG A 5 -2.83 9.29 19.41
C ARG A 5 -1.92 9.41 18.17
N HIS A 6 -0.74 8.79 18.19
CA HIS A 6 0.29 8.87 17.14
C HIS A 6 0.58 7.52 16.50
N THR A 7 -0.38 6.60 16.50
CA THR A 7 -0.21 5.27 15.93
C THR A 7 -0.91 5.14 14.58
N THR A 8 -0.20 4.54 13.62
CA THR A 8 -0.70 4.16 12.30
C THR A 8 -0.74 2.64 12.18
N TYR A 9 -1.90 2.10 11.81
CA TYR A 9 -2.11 0.71 11.45
C TYR A 9 -2.28 0.64 9.93
N LEU A 10 -1.26 0.17 9.22
CA LEU A 10 -1.33 -0.05 7.77
C LEU A 10 -1.68 -1.50 7.52
N VAL A 11 -2.79 -1.76 6.82
CA VAL A 11 -3.21 -3.10 6.40
C VAL A 11 -3.39 -3.18 4.89
N ARG A 12 -3.07 -4.33 4.31
CA ARG A 12 -3.50 -4.68 2.97
C ARG A 12 -4.97 -5.07 3.01
N HIS A 13 -5.74 -4.66 1.99
CA HIS A 13 -7.14 -5.08 1.83
C HIS A 13 -7.30 -6.60 1.94
N ALA A 14 -8.47 -7.06 2.33
CA ALA A 14 -8.81 -8.46 2.42
C ALA A 14 -8.91 -9.12 1.03
N ARG A 15 -9.04 -10.44 1.02
CA ARG A 15 -9.08 -11.25 -0.18
C ARG A 15 -10.16 -10.82 -1.16
N THR A 16 -9.78 -10.81 -2.44
CA THR A 16 -10.67 -10.70 -3.61
C THR A 16 -10.50 -11.95 -4.48
N THR A 17 -11.37 -12.16 -5.45
CA THR A 17 -11.19 -13.25 -6.43
C THR A 17 -9.87 -13.10 -7.20
N TYR A 18 -9.46 -11.86 -7.54
CA TYR A 18 -8.20 -11.63 -8.24
C TYR A 18 -7.00 -11.94 -7.37
N SER A 19 -6.96 -11.42 -6.13
CA SER A 19 -5.83 -11.70 -5.22
C SER A 19 -5.70 -13.19 -4.89
N ALA A 20 -6.82 -13.92 -4.83
CA ALA A 20 -6.83 -15.36 -4.60
C ALA A 20 -6.18 -16.17 -5.75
N HIS A 21 -6.15 -15.63 -6.95
CA HIS A 21 -5.59 -16.27 -8.13
C HIS A 21 -4.33 -15.58 -8.66
N HIS A 22 -3.72 -14.69 -7.86
CA HIS A 22 -2.53 -13.92 -8.23
C HIS A 22 -2.70 -13.12 -9.52
N VAL A 23 -3.90 -12.58 -9.73
CA VAL A 23 -4.24 -11.71 -10.86
C VAL A 23 -4.06 -10.25 -10.44
N VAL A 24 -3.40 -9.45 -11.28
CA VAL A 24 -3.16 -8.03 -11.02
C VAL A 24 -4.42 -7.19 -11.30
N ASN A 25 -4.64 -6.16 -10.46
CA ASN A 25 -5.72 -5.20 -10.64
C ASN A 25 -5.30 -3.83 -10.10
N GLY A 26 -4.95 -2.94 -10.99
CA GLY A 26 -4.56 -1.53 -10.73
C GLY A 26 -5.49 -0.52 -11.41
N SER A 27 -6.47 -0.95 -12.19
CA SER A 27 -7.45 -0.06 -12.80
C SER A 27 -8.69 0.11 -11.94
N LEU A 28 -9.09 1.38 -11.68
CA LEU A 28 -10.35 1.70 -11.01
C LEU A 28 -11.59 1.39 -11.87
N GLU A 29 -11.41 1.23 -13.19
CA GLU A 29 -12.49 0.86 -14.11
C GLU A 29 -12.85 -0.62 -13.98
N VAL A 30 -11.92 -1.44 -13.47
CA VAL A 30 -12.13 -2.86 -13.22
C VAL A 30 -12.47 -3.06 -11.73
N ASP A 31 -13.76 -3.03 -11.41
CA ASP A 31 -14.20 -3.18 -10.02
C ASP A 31 -14.09 -4.63 -9.56
N VAL A 32 -13.18 -4.88 -8.62
CA VAL A 32 -12.94 -6.20 -8.01
C VAL A 32 -13.19 -6.07 -6.50
N PRO A 33 -14.42 -6.40 -6.04
CA PRO A 33 -14.78 -6.34 -4.64
C PRO A 33 -14.16 -7.49 -3.83
N LEU A 34 -14.31 -7.43 -2.50
CA LEU A 34 -14.00 -8.56 -1.64
C LEU A 34 -14.87 -9.76 -2.02
N ASP A 35 -14.27 -10.94 -1.99
CA ASP A 35 -15.05 -12.17 -2.05
C ASP A 35 -15.69 -12.52 -0.68
N ALA A 36 -16.49 -13.57 -0.64
CA ALA A 36 -17.16 -14.00 0.58
C ALA A 36 -16.17 -14.36 1.71
N GLN A 37 -15.04 -14.98 1.35
CA GLN A 37 -13.99 -15.34 2.29
C GLN A 37 -13.25 -14.09 2.82
N GLY A 38 -12.93 -13.12 1.96
CA GLY A 38 -12.32 -11.86 2.35
C GLY A 38 -13.22 -11.08 3.30
N THR A 39 -14.52 -11.01 3.01
CA THR A 39 -15.52 -10.38 3.89
C THR A 39 -15.61 -11.09 5.24
N ALA A 40 -15.65 -12.41 5.24
CA ALA A 40 -15.70 -13.21 6.48
C ALA A 40 -14.41 -13.03 7.30
N SER A 41 -13.23 -13.01 6.66
CA SER A 41 -11.94 -12.78 7.32
C SER A 41 -11.88 -11.42 8.01
N CYS A 42 -12.39 -10.35 7.39
CA CYS A 42 -12.46 -9.04 8.04
C CYS A 42 -13.29 -9.07 9.33
N ARG A 43 -14.46 -9.72 9.28
CA ARG A 43 -15.37 -9.80 10.44
C ARG A 43 -14.81 -10.67 11.57
N ALA A 44 -13.94 -11.62 11.25
CA ALA A 44 -13.29 -12.48 12.21
C ALA A 44 -12.12 -11.82 12.94
N VAL A 45 -11.65 -10.65 12.48
CA VAL A 45 -10.59 -9.91 13.17
C VAL A 45 -11.11 -9.35 14.49
N THR A 46 -10.62 -9.91 15.60
CA THR A 46 -10.90 -9.44 16.96
C THR A 46 -9.63 -8.83 17.54
N ALA A 47 -9.38 -7.58 17.23
CA ALA A 47 -8.16 -6.90 17.68
C ALA A 47 -8.52 -5.65 18.49
N PRO A 48 -8.01 -5.51 19.74
CA PRO A 48 -8.35 -4.37 20.62
C PRO A 48 -7.99 -3.00 20.02
N TRP A 49 -6.99 -2.94 19.14
CA TRP A 49 -6.61 -1.70 18.50
C TRP A 49 -7.70 -1.12 17.59
N LEU A 50 -8.63 -1.93 17.07
CA LEU A 50 -9.76 -1.45 16.27
C LEU A 50 -10.66 -0.49 17.04
N ASP A 51 -10.77 -0.67 18.36
CA ASP A 51 -11.58 0.19 19.24
C ASP A 51 -10.92 1.55 19.49
N THR A 52 -9.65 1.68 19.18
CA THR A 52 -8.87 2.93 19.37
C THR A 52 -8.83 3.81 18.12
N VAL A 53 -9.19 3.28 16.94
CA VAL A 53 -9.08 3.99 15.66
C VAL A 53 -9.97 5.23 15.64
N ALA A 54 -9.36 6.39 15.43
CA ALA A 54 -10.06 7.67 15.31
C ALA A 54 -10.34 8.02 13.84
N THR A 55 -9.42 7.69 12.94
CA THR A 55 -9.52 8.02 11.51
C THR A 55 -9.16 6.80 10.66
N CYS A 56 -9.85 6.62 9.55
CA CYS A 56 -9.52 5.62 8.55
C CYS A 56 -9.27 6.28 7.20
N VAL A 57 -8.16 5.90 6.55
CA VAL A 57 -7.83 6.34 5.18
C VAL A 57 -7.77 5.12 4.27
N THR A 58 -8.45 5.18 3.15
CA THR A 58 -8.46 4.10 2.14
C THR A 58 -7.97 4.62 0.81
N SER A 59 -7.54 3.73 -0.07
CA SER A 59 -7.41 4.06 -1.50
C SER A 59 -8.77 4.30 -2.16
N GLY A 60 -8.77 4.65 -3.43
CA GLY A 60 -9.98 4.81 -4.26
C GLY A 60 -10.69 3.51 -4.62
N PHE A 61 -10.12 2.35 -4.35
CA PHE A 61 -10.67 1.06 -4.74
C PHE A 61 -11.80 0.57 -3.81
N THR A 62 -12.79 -0.10 -4.38
CA THR A 62 -13.93 -0.67 -3.64
C THR A 62 -13.47 -1.65 -2.56
N ARG A 63 -12.51 -2.53 -2.86
CA ARG A 63 -11.98 -3.55 -1.94
C ARG A 63 -11.37 -2.95 -0.67
N THR A 64 -10.69 -1.80 -0.74
CA THR A 64 -10.12 -1.15 0.44
C THR A 64 -11.20 -0.53 1.31
N ARG A 65 -12.20 0.12 0.71
CA ARG A 65 -13.36 0.66 1.43
C ARG A 65 -14.21 -0.44 2.08
N GLN A 66 -14.41 -1.56 1.38
CA GLN A 66 -15.11 -2.72 1.93
C GLN A 66 -14.36 -3.34 3.11
N THR A 67 -13.02 -3.48 2.99
CA THR A 67 -12.16 -3.94 4.08
C THR A 67 -12.29 -3.03 5.30
N ALA A 68 -12.15 -1.71 5.12
CA ALA A 68 -12.28 -0.75 6.20
C ALA A 68 -13.64 -0.86 6.92
N ARG A 69 -14.74 -0.87 6.15
CA ARG A 69 -16.09 -1.00 6.73
C ARG A 69 -16.28 -2.31 7.47
N ALA A 70 -15.78 -3.42 6.91
CA ALA A 70 -15.94 -4.73 7.53
C ALA A 70 -15.09 -4.90 8.81
N LEU A 71 -13.90 -4.28 8.89
CA LEU A 71 -13.05 -4.24 10.08
C LEU A 71 -13.62 -3.33 11.16
N LEU A 72 -14.11 -2.16 10.78
CA LEU A 72 -14.60 -1.16 11.74
C LEU A 72 -16.02 -1.45 12.24
N GLY A 73 -16.84 -2.15 11.46
CA GLY A 73 -18.23 -2.46 11.85
C GLY A 73 -19.00 -1.18 12.18
N ASP A 74 -19.66 -1.16 13.33
CA ASP A 74 -20.51 -0.06 13.79
C ASP A 74 -19.72 1.08 14.50
N ARG A 75 -18.39 1.01 14.52
CA ARG A 75 -17.54 2.04 15.14
C ARG A 75 -17.67 3.37 14.39
N ARG A 76 -17.81 4.44 15.16
CA ARG A 76 -17.89 5.80 14.60
C ARG A 76 -16.50 6.33 14.29
N VAL A 77 -15.98 5.99 13.12
CA VAL A 77 -14.66 6.42 12.63
C VAL A 77 -14.82 7.33 11.43
N VAL A 78 -14.08 8.44 11.40
CA VAL A 78 -14.04 9.33 10.25
C VAL A 78 -13.28 8.63 9.12
N MET A 79 -13.90 8.50 7.95
CA MET A 79 -13.31 7.81 6.81
C MET A 79 -12.98 8.81 5.68
N HIS A 80 -11.75 8.73 5.20
CA HIS A 80 -11.24 9.47 4.03
C HIS A 80 -10.82 8.51 2.92
N SER A 81 -10.75 9.02 1.70
CA SER A 81 -10.15 8.30 0.57
C SER A 81 -9.04 9.15 -0.03
N ASP A 82 -7.88 8.54 -0.26
CA ASP A 82 -6.74 9.19 -0.89
C ASP A 82 -6.24 8.34 -2.06
N ARG A 83 -6.37 8.87 -3.28
CA ARG A 83 -5.95 8.18 -4.50
C ARG A 83 -4.44 7.99 -4.61
N ARG A 84 -3.64 8.70 -3.82
CA ARG A 84 -2.20 8.42 -3.72
C ARG A 84 -1.92 7.03 -3.17
N LEU A 85 -2.87 6.43 -2.44
CA LEU A 85 -2.79 5.06 -1.92
C LEU A 85 -3.32 4.01 -2.91
N ASP A 86 -3.74 4.39 -4.13
CA ASP A 86 -4.22 3.45 -5.15
C ASP A 86 -3.12 2.46 -5.54
N GLU A 87 -3.52 1.23 -5.96
CA GLU A 87 -2.58 0.23 -6.46
C GLU A 87 -1.91 0.75 -7.73
N ILE A 88 -0.75 0.19 -8.06
CA ILE A 88 -0.02 0.52 -9.29
C ILE A 88 -0.86 0.23 -10.53
N ASP A 89 -0.76 1.12 -11.52
CA ASP A 89 -1.36 0.92 -12.84
C ASP A 89 -0.55 -0.13 -13.63
N TYR A 90 -1.16 -1.28 -13.86
CA TYR A 90 -0.52 -2.39 -14.56
C TYR A 90 -0.62 -2.27 -16.11
N GLY A 91 -1.38 -1.32 -16.64
CA GLY A 91 -1.55 -1.11 -18.08
C GLY A 91 -2.00 -2.38 -18.81
N ALA A 92 -1.28 -2.79 -19.83
CA ALA A 92 -1.60 -3.98 -20.63
C ALA A 92 -1.53 -5.32 -19.87
N PHE A 93 -1.08 -5.32 -18.62
CA PHE A 93 -1.07 -6.52 -17.77
C PHE A 93 -2.31 -6.63 -16.88
N GLU A 94 -3.18 -5.62 -16.86
CA GLU A 94 -4.43 -5.61 -16.06
C GLU A 94 -5.24 -6.89 -16.31
N GLY A 95 -5.75 -7.51 -15.23
CA GLY A 95 -6.50 -8.77 -15.31
C GLY A 95 -5.69 -10.00 -15.67
N GLY A 96 -4.38 -9.86 -15.86
CA GLY A 96 -3.47 -10.97 -16.13
C GLY A 96 -2.80 -11.53 -14.87
N PRO A 97 -2.08 -12.67 -14.99
CA PRO A 97 -1.35 -13.22 -13.86
C PRO A 97 -0.17 -12.32 -13.48
N TRP A 98 0.08 -12.19 -12.16
CA TRP A 98 1.19 -11.39 -11.62
C TRP A 98 2.55 -11.80 -12.22
N THR A 99 2.75 -13.08 -12.50
CA THR A 99 3.99 -13.60 -13.07
C THR A 99 4.33 -12.99 -14.44
N ARG A 100 3.31 -12.63 -15.22
CA ARG A 100 3.50 -11.98 -16.52
C ARG A 100 4.03 -10.54 -16.35
N TYR A 101 3.42 -9.78 -15.43
CA TYR A 101 3.91 -8.44 -15.08
C TYR A 101 5.31 -8.52 -14.45
N GLY A 102 5.53 -9.47 -13.52
CA GLY A 102 6.82 -9.67 -12.87
C GLY A 102 7.94 -9.99 -13.86
N ALA A 103 7.70 -10.85 -14.84
CA ALA A 103 8.69 -11.14 -15.89
C ALA A 103 9.04 -9.90 -16.72
N TRP A 104 8.04 -9.11 -17.10
CA TRP A 104 8.25 -7.84 -17.78
C TRP A 104 9.04 -6.85 -16.92
N LEU A 105 8.69 -6.71 -15.65
CA LEU A 105 9.36 -5.80 -14.71
C LEU A 105 10.84 -6.19 -14.50
N ALA A 106 11.14 -7.49 -14.47
CA ALA A 106 12.52 -7.99 -14.36
C ALA A 106 13.38 -7.59 -15.57
N GLU A 107 12.81 -7.59 -16.76
CA GLU A 107 13.50 -7.26 -18.00
C GLU A 107 13.58 -5.73 -18.21
N ALA A 108 12.45 -5.03 -18.04
CA ALA A 108 12.33 -3.60 -18.33
C ALA A 108 12.88 -2.70 -17.21
N GLY A 109 12.93 -3.20 -15.97
CA GLY A 109 13.38 -2.47 -14.79
C GLY A 109 12.29 -1.59 -14.16
N PRO A 110 12.52 -1.14 -12.90
CA PRO A 110 11.49 -0.47 -12.09
C PRO A 110 11.15 0.95 -12.54
N HIS A 111 11.95 1.55 -13.40
CA HIS A 111 11.72 2.88 -13.97
C HIS A 111 10.94 2.85 -15.30
N ALA A 112 10.78 1.67 -15.90
CA ALA A 112 10.02 1.54 -17.13
C ALA A 112 8.51 1.59 -16.82
N THR A 113 7.76 2.28 -17.68
CA THR A 113 6.29 2.32 -17.60
C THR A 113 5.71 1.17 -18.41
N PRO A 114 4.83 0.34 -17.85
CA PRO A 114 4.18 -0.75 -18.59
C PRO A 114 3.41 -0.20 -19.81
N PRO A 115 3.33 -0.92 -20.92
CA PRO A 115 2.51 -0.51 -22.05
C PRO A 115 1.07 -0.20 -21.65
N GLY A 116 0.59 1.00 -21.98
CA GLY A 116 -0.76 1.46 -21.64
C GLY A 116 -0.96 1.90 -20.18
N ALA A 117 0.05 1.80 -19.32
CA ALA A 117 0.00 2.35 -17.97
C ALA A 117 0.40 3.83 -17.94
N THR A 118 0.08 4.51 -16.83
CA THR A 118 0.38 5.93 -16.61
C THR A 118 1.60 6.16 -15.73
N GLU A 119 2.12 5.12 -15.10
CA GLU A 119 3.23 5.22 -14.14
C GLU A 119 4.13 3.98 -14.16
N SER A 120 5.39 4.15 -13.78
CA SER A 120 6.34 3.08 -13.51
C SER A 120 6.20 2.56 -12.08
N TRP A 121 6.86 1.44 -11.76
CA TRP A 121 6.93 0.93 -10.39
C TRP A 121 7.49 1.99 -9.42
N CYS A 122 8.58 2.67 -9.80
CA CYS A 122 9.18 3.73 -8.99
C CYS A 122 8.23 4.90 -8.75
N GLN A 123 7.48 5.32 -9.77
CA GLN A 123 6.50 6.40 -9.65
C GLN A 123 5.32 6.00 -8.77
N ALA A 124 4.79 4.79 -8.94
CA ALA A 124 3.72 4.26 -8.10
C ALA A 124 4.13 4.22 -6.62
N VAL A 125 5.32 3.68 -6.32
CA VAL A 125 5.83 3.62 -4.94
C VAL A 125 6.04 5.01 -4.37
N GLY A 126 6.63 5.95 -5.14
CA GLY A 126 6.78 7.34 -4.72
C GLY A 126 5.44 7.97 -4.34
N ARG A 127 4.45 7.86 -5.22
CA ARG A 127 3.08 8.33 -5.00
C ARG A 127 2.44 7.71 -3.74
N MET A 128 2.62 6.42 -3.53
CA MET A 128 2.07 5.73 -2.35
C MET A 128 2.73 6.20 -1.05
N LEU A 129 4.04 6.46 -1.06
CA LEU A 129 4.76 7.00 0.10
C LEU A 129 4.33 8.44 0.40
N ASP A 130 4.07 9.27 -0.62
CA ASP A 130 3.49 10.60 -0.45
C ASP A 130 2.09 10.53 0.16
N GLY A 131 1.27 9.57 -0.26
CA GLY A 131 -0.03 9.30 0.34
C GLY A 131 0.08 8.88 1.81
N LEU A 132 1.07 8.04 2.14
CA LEU A 132 1.34 7.61 3.50
C LEU A 132 1.84 8.78 4.37
N SER A 133 2.69 9.65 3.82
CA SER A 133 3.15 10.89 4.49
C SER A 133 1.97 11.81 4.80
N ALA A 134 1.06 12.01 3.86
CA ALA A 134 -0.12 12.85 4.08
C ALA A 134 -1.06 12.31 5.17
N CYS A 135 -1.03 11.00 5.44
CA CYS A 135 -1.79 10.44 6.54
C CYS A 135 -1.33 10.92 7.93
N LEU A 136 -0.13 11.51 8.05
CA LEU A 136 0.33 12.14 9.30
C LEU A 136 -0.50 13.37 9.68
N GLU A 137 -1.15 14.00 8.71
CA GLU A 137 -1.98 15.20 8.93
C GLU A 137 -3.38 14.88 9.52
N VAL A 138 -3.80 13.61 9.49
CA VAL A 138 -5.09 13.21 10.06
C VAL A 138 -4.93 12.69 11.48
N PRO A 139 -5.92 12.89 12.37
CA PRO A 139 -5.84 12.44 13.75
C PRO A 139 -5.64 10.92 13.86
N GLY A 140 -4.70 10.51 14.73
CA GLY A 140 -4.51 9.10 15.10
C GLY A 140 -5.23 8.73 16.42
N PRO A 141 -5.30 7.44 16.75
CA PRO A 141 -4.80 6.32 15.97
C PRO A 141 -5.50 6.19 14.64
N ARG A 142 -4.75 5.92 13.58
CA ARG A 142 -5.31 5.84 12.24
C ARG A 142 -5.16 4.45 11.62
N LEU A 143 -6.21 4.01 10.93
CA LEU A 143 -6.20 2.81 10.08
C LEU A 143 -6.00 3.24 8.62
N ILE A 144 -4.97 2.72 7.97
CA ILE A 144 -4.76 2.89 6.53
C ILE A 144 -5.01 1.55 5.87
N VAL A 145 -5.95 1.51 4.92
CA VAL A 145 -6.23 0.31 4.14
C VAL A 145 -5.75 0.53 2.71
N GLY A 146 -4.64 -0.11 2.38
CA GLY A 146 -3.98 -0.04 1.08
C GLY A 146 -3.92 -1.39 0.37
N HIS A 147 -2.88 -1.55 -0.40
CA HIS A 147 -2.67 -2.65 -1.33
C HIS A 147 -1.40 -3.46 -1.03
N GLY A 148 -1.18 -4.50 -1.84
CA GLY A 148 -0.06 -5.41 -1.68
C GLY A 148 1.29 -4.70 -1.81
N LEU A 149 1.46 -3.89 -2.85
CA LEU A 149 2.72 -3.20 -3.12
C LEU A 149 3.14 -2.29 -1.96
N LEU A 150 2.25 -1.41 -1.50
CA LEU A 150 2.55 -0.51 -0.37
C LEU A 150 2.91 -1.29 0.90
N GLY A 151 2.13 -2.34 1.22
CA GLY A 151 2.39 -3.18 2.39
C GLY A 151 3.74 -3.88 2.31
N SER A 152 4.12 -4.40 1.14
CA SER A 152 5.42 -5.06 0.91
C SER A 152 6.58 -4.07 1.03
N VAL A 153 6.45 -2.89 0.45
CA VAL A 153 7.46 -1.81 0.52
C VAL A 153 7.69 -1.38 1.98
N VAL A 154 6.64 -1.10 2.73
CA VAL A 154 6.77 -0.66 4.12
C VAL A 154 7.38 -1.76 4.99
N ARG A 155 6.97 -3.02 4.83
CA ARG A 155 7.55 -4.16 5.55
C ARG A 155 9.04 -4.32 5.24
N TRP A 156 9.44 -4.18 3.98
CA TRP A 156 10.84 -4.22 3.60
C TRP A 156 11.64 -3.07 4.24
N LEU A 157 11.14 -1.84 4.16
CA LEU A 157 11.80 -0.67 4.78
C LEU A 157 12.00 -0.83 6.29
N MET A 158 11.08 -1.50 6.98
CA MET A 158 11.18 -1.79 8.42
C MET A 158 12.16 -2.91 8.74
N SER A 159 12.23 -3.95 7.92
CA SER A 159 13.01 -5.17 8.22
C SER A 159 14.44 -5.13 7.67
N ALA A 160 14.66 -4.42 6.58
CA ALA A 160 15.98 -4.32 5.95
C ALA A 160 16.93 -3.42 6.78
N PRO A 161 18.23 -3.72 6.82
CA PRO A 161 19.21 -2.86 7.48
C PRO A 161 19.10 -1.39 7.02
N PRO A 162 19.41 -0.41 7.88
CA PRO A 162 19.22 1.02 7.57
C PRO A 162 19.91 1.49 6.28
N HIS A 163 21.03 0.89 5.90
CA HIS A 163 21.77 1.27 4.69
C HIS A 163 21.49 0.36 3.49
N ALA A 164 20.61 -0.63 3.65
CA ALA A 164 20.26 -1.53 2.56
C ALA A 164 19.52 -0.77 1.46
N ARG A 165 19.90 -1.04 0.21
CA ARG A 165 19.19 -0.60 -0.98
C ARG A 165 18.43 -1.77 -1.58
N LEU A 166 17.26 -1.52 -2.09
CA LEU A 166 16.49 -2.52 -2.81
C LEU A 166 17.20 -2.85 -4.13
N ALA A 167 17.67 -4.09 -4.26
CA ALA A 167 18.39 -4.53 -5.45
C ALA A 167 17.43 -4.79 -6.63
N GLU A 168 16.26 -5.34 -6.31
CA GLU A 168 15.25 -5.73 -7.31
C GLU A 168 13.85 -5.37 -6.78
N PRO A 169 12.89 -4.99 -7.66
CA PRO A 169 11.55 -4.57 -7.25
C PRO A 169 10.64 -5.74 -6.83
N PHE A 170 11.23 -6.88 -6.46
CA PHE A 170 10.53 -8.08 -6.04
C PHE A 170 10.55 -8.22 -4.53
N LEU A 171 9.43 -7.93 -3.91
CA LEU A 171 9.25 -8.01 -2.48
C LEU A 171 8.30 -9.17 -2.13
N PRO A 172 8.48 -9.81 -0.96
CA PRO A 172 7.50 -10.76 -0.47
C PRO A 172 6.12 -10.11 -0.40
N GLU A 173 5.10 -10.84 -0.82
CA GLU A 173 3.73 -10.34 -0.82
C GLU A 173 3.27 -10.02 0.61
N ALA A 174 2.77 -8.81 0.84
CA ALA A 174 2.22 -8.43 2.13
C ALA A 174 0.96 -9.26 2.43
N PRO A 175 0.84 -9.86 3.62
CA PRO A 175 -0.35 -10.62 4.00
C PRO A 175 -1.57 -9.69 4.11
N CYS A 176 -2.76 -10.22 3.77
CA CYS A 176 -4.01 -9.52 3.97
C CYS A 176 -4.32 -9.34 5.46
N LEU A 177 -4.86 -8.18 5.84
CA LEU A 177 -5.38 -7.87 7.18
C LEU A 177 -4.36 -7.89 8.32
N GLU A 178 -3.12 -8.24 8.09
CA GLU A 178 -2.07 -8.20 9.11
C GLU A 178 -1.51 -6.78 9.19
N PRO A 179 -1.68 -6.07 10.32
CA PRO A 179 -1.26 -4.68 10.41
C PRO A 179 0.26 -4.53 10.51
N VAL A 180 0.81 -3.59 9.77
CA VAL A 180 2.05 -2.95 10.12
C VAL A 180 1.72 -1.82 11.08
N VAL A 181 2.39 -1.77 12.23
CA VAL A 181 2.13 -0.79 13.28
C VAL A 181 3.34 0.15 13.38
N LEU A 182 3.09 1.43 13.24
CA LEU A 182 4.12 2.48 13.28
C LEU A 182 3.63 3.64 14.16
N ASP A 183 4.51 4.19 14.97
CA ASP A 183 4.26 5.52 15.51
C ASP A 183 4.64 6.61 14.49
N ASP A 184 4.20 7.86 14.72
CA ASP A 184 4.48 8.97 13.81
C ASP A 184 5.98 9.22 13.61
N GLY A 185 6.79 9.04 14.65
CA GLY A 185 8.23 9.20 14.57
C GLY A 185 8.90 8.10 13.74
N GLU A 186 8.42 6.86 13.87
CA GLU A 186 8.85 5.73 13.06
C GLU A 186 8.48 5.92 11.60
N LEU A 187 7.24 6.38 11.35
CA LEU A 187 6.76 6.65 10.00
C LEU A 187 7.55 7.77 9.34
N VAL A 188 7.81 8.88 10.03
CA VAL A 188 8.64 9.98 9.50
C VAL A 188 10.05 9.50 9.18
N ARG A 189 10.69 8.74 10.06
CA ARG A 189 12.04 8.19 9.79
C ARG A 189 12.04 7.25 8.60
N LEU A 190 11.05 6.36 8.51
CA LEU A 190 10.91 5.41 7.40
C LEU A 190 10.76 6.15 6.07
N LEU A 191 9.94 7.18 6.02
CA LEU A 191 9.71 7.97 4.80
C LEU A 191 10.94 8.81 4.43
N GLY A 192 11.71 9.29 5.42
CA GLY A 192 12.84 10.19 5.21
C GLY A 192 13.98 9.60 4.37
N ASP A 193 14.21 8.30 4.41
CA ASP A 193 15.25 7.61 3.66
C ASP A 193 14.72 6.65 2.57
N ALA A 194 13.41 6.48 2.50
CA ALA A 194 12.76 5.54 1.60
C ALA A 194 13.14 5.76 0.14
N GLY A 195 13.15 7.00 -0.33
CA GLY A 195 13.50 7.34 -1.71
C GLY A 195 14.87 6.83 -2.14
N VAL A 196 15.88 7.03 -1.28
CA VAL A 196 17.26 6.56 -1.51
C VAL A 196 17.36 5.04 -1.44
N ARG A 197 16.72 4.43 -0.43
CA ARG A 197 16.76 2.98 -0.19
C ARG A 197 16.06 2.18 -1.29
N LEU A 198 14.98 2.72 -1.84
CA LEU A 198 14.20 2.09 -2.90
C LEU A 198 14.67 2.46 -4.32
N GLY A 199 15.62 3.41 -4.45
CA GLY A 199 16.10 3.88 -5.74
C GLY A 199 15.05 4.67 -6.54
N ILE A 200 14.06 5.28 -5.86
CA ILE A 200 12.97 6.03 -6.49
C ILE A 200 13.19 7.55 -6.50
N THR A 201 14.26 8.06 -5.89
CA THR A 201 14.65 9.46 -6.03
C THR A 201 14.93 9.74 -7.50
N ALA A 202 14.27 10.75 -8.04
CA ALA A 202 14.57 11.27 -9.36
C ALA A 202 16.09 11.45 -9.49
N VAL A 203 16.67 10.93 -10.55
CA VAL A 203 18.01 11.36 -10.98
C VAL A 203 17.88 12.86 -11.19
N ALA A 204 18.37 13.66 -10.23
CA ALA A 204 18.50 15.09 -10.43
C ALA A 204 19.25 15.26 -11.73
N GLU A 205 18.62 15.94 -12.67
CA GLU A 205 19.15 16.27 -13.98
C GLU A 205 20.62 16.69 -13.89
N THR A 206 21.50 15.87 -14.40
CA THR A 206 22.76 16.37 -14.96
C THR A 206 22.44 17.00 -16.31
N ALA A 207 21.61 18.04 -16.26
CA ALA A 207 21.49 18.99 -17.36
C ALA A 207 22.47 20.14 -17.08
N GLY A 208 23.56 20.15 -17.78
CA GLY A 208 24.31 21.38 -17.88
C GLY A 208 25.84 21.23 -17.77
N ARG A 209 26.50 20.87 -18.86
CA ARG A 209 27.59 21.68 -19.41
C ARG A 209 27.80 21.38 -20.88
#